data_1833fbb82fbf0624af359cdbcbb82c90
#
_entry.id   1833fbb82fbf0624af359cdbcbb82c90
#
_cell.length_a   1.000
_cell.length_b   1.000
_cell.length_c   1.000
_cell.angle_alpha   90.00
_cell.angle_beta   90.00
_cell.angle_gamma   90.00
#
_symmetry.space_group_name_H-M   'P 1'
#
loop_
_entity.id
_entity.type
_entity.pdbx_description
1 polymer ?
#
loop_
_entity_poly.entity_id
_entity_poly.type
_entity_poly.pdbx_seq_one_letter_code
_entity_poly.pdbx_strand_id
1 'polypeptide(L)'
;GTDKVMPKEDRYLVDGWGELASRYGHNYWYIGGYRDSYPQVITSKYPIEGIKQIVGNEPDSVVTHGSGWAKIEINGKSLNLVTTHTWPQKYAFRTTDIEKSKSENGGDAYRLMEMDFICKSTINSVEDSETEFWMMLGDFNSRSRVDNSVYNYPEDDSRFWVHDYIQENTPYLDLIHE
;
A
#
# COMPACT_ATOMS: atom_id res chain seq x y z
N GLY A 1 7.55 10.66 5.92
CA GLY A 1 6.88 11.69 5.22
C GLY A 1 7.80 12.61 4.44
N THR A 2 7.23 13.32 3.52
CA THR A 2 7.91 14.28 2.62
C THR A 2 8.11 15.67 3.25
N ASP A 3 7.65 15.87 4.48
CA ASP A 3 7.58 17.18 5.16
C ASP A 3 8.89 17.94 5.26
N LYS A 4 9.99 17.21 5.27
CA LYS A 4 11.34 17.79 5.39
C LYS A 4 12.05 17.95 4.04
N VAL A 5 11.47 17.41 2.96
CA VAL A 5 12.12 17.30 1.67
C VAL A 5 11.46 18.19 0.62
N MET A 6 10.15 18.41 0.75
CA MET A 6 9.35 19.12 -0.23
C MET A 6 8.30 20.01 0.46
N PRO A 7 8.07 21.24 -0.01
CA PRO A 7 6.98 22.08 0.49
C PRO A 7 5.64 21.36 0.43
N LYS A 8 4.75 21.65 1.37
CA LYS A 8 3.46 20.94 1.49
C LYS A 8 2.61 21.05 0.23
N GLU A 9 2.59 22.21 -0.38
CA GLU A 9 1.88 22.53 -1.62
C GLU A 9 2.40 21.75 -2.84
N ASP A 10 3.67 21.33 -2.80
CA ASP A 10 4.33 20.63 -3.92
C ASP A 10 4.33 19.11 -3.78
N ARG A 11 3.91 18.55 -2.64
CA ARG A 11 4.02 17.10 -2.34
C ARG A 11 3.27 16.21 -3.30
N TYR A 12 2.21 16.73 -3.89
CA TYR A 12 1.31 16.00 -4.77
C TYR A 12 1.53 16.34 -6.24
N LEU A 13 2.45 17.24 -6.55
CA LEU A 13 2.75 17.61 -7.93
C LEU A 13 3.54 16.50 -8.61
N VAL A 14 3.04 16.05 -9.74
CA VAL A 14 3.66 15.01 -10.56
C VAL A 14 5.06 15.43 -10.99
N ASP A 15 5.23 16.67 -11.43
CA ASP A 15 6.51 17.21 -11.91
C ASP A 15 7.58 17.25 -10.80
N GLY A 16 7.20 17.58 -9.58
CA GLY A 16 8.14 17.56 -8.44
C GLY A 16 8.72 16.18 -8.18
N TRP A 17 7.92 15.13 -8.25
CA TRP A 17 8.38 13.75 -8.12
C TRP A 17 9.21 13.29 -9.32
N GLY A 18 8.84 13.74 -10.53
CA GLY A 18 9.59 13.47 -11.74
C GLY A 18 11.00 14.07 -11.70
N GLU A 19 11.12 15.32 -11.27
CA GLU A 19 12.42 15.97 -11.08
C GLU A 19 13.29 15.23 -10.07
N LEU A 20 12.72 14.85 -8.92
CA LEU A 20 13.43 14.09 -7.91
C LEU A 20 13.88 12.73 -8.44
N ALA A 21 13.01 11.98 -9.11
CA ALA A 21 13.29 10.68 -9.69
C ALA A 21 14.42 10.76 -10.73
N SER A 22 14.40 11.79 -11.59
CA SER A 22 15.40 11.97 -12.66
C SER A 22 16.81 12.15 -12.12
N ARG A 23 16.98 12.74 -10.93
CA ARG A 23 18.28 12.88 -10.25
C ARG A 23 18.93 11.54 -9.90
N TYR A 24 18.11 10.48 -9.81
CA TYR A 24 18.53 9.10 -9.56
C TYR A 24 18.51 8.23 -10.82
N GLY A 25 18.35 8.86 -11.99
CA GLY A 25 18.29 8.16 -13.28
C GLY A 25 16.97 7.43 -13.52
N HIS A 26 15.91 7.74 -12.79
CA HIS A 26 14.56 7.23 -13.01
C HIS A 26 13.78 8.23 -13.84
N ASN A 27 13.51 7.86 -15.11
CA ASN A 27 12.83 8.75 -16.05
C ASN A 27 11.31 8.63 -16.01
N TYR A 28 10.78 7.68 -15.23
CA TYR A 28 9.36 7.40 -15.10
C TYR A 28 8.96 7.42 -13.64
N TRP A 29 7.76 7.92 -13.37
CA TRP A 29 7.17 7.95 -12.04
C TRP A 29 5.65 7.82 -12.11
N TYR A 30 5.06 7.36 -11.02
CA TYR A 30 3.64 7.20 -10.85
C TYR A 30 3.25 7.48 -9.41
N ILE A 31 2.20 8.28 -9.21
CA ILE A 31 1.64 8.55 -7.88
C ILE A 31 0.34 7.78 -7.76
N GLY A 32 0.33 6.75 -6.91
CA GLY A 32 -0.82 5.89 -6.69
C GLY A 32 -1.86 6.53 -5.77
N GLY A 33 -1.45 6.90 -4.56
CA GLY A 33 -2.30 7.55 -3.58
C GLY A 33 -1.64 8.79 -3.02
N TYR A 34 -2.44 9.82 -2.74
CA TYR A 34 -1.93 11.12 -2.28
C TYR A 34 -2.93 11.91 -1.42
N ARG A 35 -3.84 11.23 -0.71
CA ARG A 35 -4.89 11.90 0.07
C ARG A 35 -4.35 12.87 1.11
N ASP A 36 -3.20 12.56 1.66
CA ASP A 36 -2.54 13.36 2.70
C ASP A 36 -1.06 13.61 2.39
N SER A 37 -0.24 13.89 3.40
CA SER A 37 1.19 14.14 3.25
C SER A 37 2.05 12.88 3.06
N TYR A 38 1.46 11.74 2.77
CA TYR A 38 2.14 10.46 2.56
C TYR A 38 1.84 9.86 1.17
N PRO A 39 2.21 10.55 0.08
CA PRO A 39 1.94 10.05 -1.27
C PRO A 39 2.63 8.71 -1.51
N GLN A 40 1.91 7.82 -2.21
CA GLN A 40 2.41 6.53 -2.62
C GLN A 40 3.02 6.67 -4.02
N VAL A 41 4.34 6.62 -4.11
CA VAL A 41 5.08 6.94 -5.34
C VAL A 41 5.93 5.76 -5.78
N ILE A 42 5.83 5.42 -7.06
CA ILE A 42 6.73 4.50 -7.75
C ILE A 42 7.61 5.30 -8.70
N THR A 43 8.91 5.05 -8.70
CA THR A 43 9.84 5.59 -9.69
C THR A 43 10.59 4.47 -10.38
N SER A 44 10.88 4.59 -11.68
CA SER A 44 11.50 3.53 -12.45
C SER A 44 12.42 4.05 -13.55
N LYS A 45 13.39 3.24 -13.94
CA LYS A 45 14.16 3.39 -15.17
C LYS A 45 13.40 2.92 -16.39
N TYR A 46 12.37 2.09 -16.20
CA TYR A 46 11.52 1.50 -17.24
C TYR A 46 10.18 2.23 -17.29
N PRO A 47 9.49 2.23 -18.44
CA PRO A 47 8.16 2.81 -18.56
C PRO A 47 7.19 2.30 -17.50
N ILE A 48 6.41 3.20 -16.93
CA ILE A 48 5.36 2.90 -15.98
C ILE A 48 4.01 3.25 -16.60
N GLU A 49 3.08 2.30 -16.56
CA GLU A 49 1.67 2.51 -16.85
C GLU A 49 0.89 2.53 -15.53
N GLY A 50 0.25 3.66 -15.23
CA GLY A 50 -0.67 3.75 -14.08
C GLY A 50 -1.98 3.05 -14.42
N ILE A 51 -2.33 2.01 -13.66
CA ILE A 51 -3.56 1.23 -13.88
C ILE A 51 -4.68 1.76 -13.00
N LYS A 52 -4.41 1.98 -11.71
CA LYS A 52 -5.43 2.44 -10.76
C LYS A 52 -4.82 3.31 -9.67
N GLN A 53 -5.45 4.45 -9.43
CA GLN A 53 -5.23 5.28 -8.23
C GLN A 53 -6.33 5.01 -7.21
N ILE A 54 -5.96 4.82 -5.96
CA ILE A 54 -6.86 4.66 -4.82
C ILE A 54 -6.52 5.80 -3.86
N VAL A 55 -7.22 6.91 -4.00
CA VAL A 55 -6.85 8.16 -3.29
C VAL A 55 -7.58 8.35 -1.95
N GLY A 56 -8.46 7.42 -1.58
CA GLY A 56 -9.17 7.45 -0.31
C GLY A 56 -10.35 8.43 -0.26
N ASN A 57 -10.85 8.88 -1.41
CA ASN A 57 -12.13 9.57 -1.54
C ASN A 57 -13.23 8.57 -1.91
N GLU A 58 -14.50 8.98 -1.90
CA GLU A 58 -15.57 8.10 -2.37
C GLU A 58 -15.33 7.67 -3.83
N PRO A 59 -15.48 6.38 -4.17
CA PRO A 59 -15.90 5.25 -3.30
C PRO A 59 -14.78 4.65 -2.44
N ASP A 60 -13.56 5.13 -2.53
CA ASP A 60 -12.35 4.54 -1.95
C ASP A 60 -12.08 5.04 -0.51
N SER A 61 -13.08 5.62 0.16
CA SER A 61 -12.93 6.34 1.44
C SER A 61 -12.42 5.48 2.61
N VAL A 62 -12.47 4.17 2.49
CA VAL A 62 -11.90 3.25 3.47
C VAL A 62 -10.36 3.36 3.54
N VAL A 63 -9.70 3.70 2.44
CA VAL A 63 -8.23 3.77 2.38
C VAL A 63 -7.73 5.12 2.89
N THR A 64 -6.89 5.10 3.91
CA THR A 64 -6.46 6.31 4.64
C THR A 64 -5.43 7.13 3.86
N HIS A 65 -4.29 6.53 3.54
CA HIS A 65 -3.18 7.22 2.88
C HIS A 65 -3.16 7.03 1.37
N GLY A 66 -4.07 6.24 0.86
CA GLY A 66 -4.13 5.87 -0.53
C GLY A 66 -3.28 4.65 -0.89
N SER A 67 -3.47 4.20 -2.10
CA SER A 67 -2.76 3.08 -2.71
C SER A 67 -2.67 3.32 -4.21
N GLY A 68 -1.91 2.51 -4.93
CA GLY A 68 -1.84 2.59 -6.37
C GLY A 68 -1.42 1.28 -7.00
N TRP A 69 -1.96 1.02 -8.18
CA TRP A 69 -1.55 -0.08 -9.03
C TRP A 69 -0.96 0.45 -10.32
N ALA A 70 0.27 0.07 -10.60
CA ALA A 70 0.98 0.39 -11.82
C ALA A 70 1.58 -0.87 -12.44
N LYS A 71 1.81 -0.84 -13.74
CA LYS A 71 2.48 -1.90 -14.50
C LYS A 71 3.80 -1.37 -15.06
N ILE A 72 4.85 -2.18 -14.96
CA ILE A 72 6.18 -1.89 -15.52
C ILE A 72 6.55 -3.02 -16.48
N GLU A 73 6.98 -2.65 -17.68
CA GLU A 73 7.50 -3.59 -18.67
C GLU A 73 9.03 -3.69 -18.56
N ILE A 74 9.54 -4.90 -18.31
CA ILE A 74 10.98 -5.16 -18.21
C ILE A 74 11.32 -6.34 -19.13
N ASN A 75 12.05 -6.08 -20.22
CA ASN A 75 12.48 -7.10 -21.17
C ASN A 75 11.33 -7.98 -21.71
N GLY A 76 10.19 -7.38 -22.00
CA GLY A 76 9.00 -8.07 -22.52
C GLY A 76 8.21 -8.85 -21.47
N LYS A 77 8.48 -8.61 -20.18
CA LYS A 77 7.70 -9.15 -19.08
C LYS A 77 7.04 -8.01 -18.29
N SER A 78 5.77 -8.16 -17.99
CA SER A 78 5.01 -7.22 -17.18
C SER A 78 5.16 -7.56 -15.70
N LEU A 79 5.39 -6.53 -14.89
CA LEU A 79 5.36 -6.59 -13.43
C LEU A 79 4.28 -5.64 -12.92
N ASN A 80 3.29 -6.18 -12.23
CA ASN A 80 2.27 -5.40 -11.54
C ASN A 80 2.79 -4.99 -10.17
N LEU A 81 2.78 -3.69 -9.88
CA LEU A 81 3.20 -3.13 -8.60
C LEU A 81 2.01 -2.50 -7.90
N VAL A 82 1.76 -2.91 -6.67
CA VAL A 82 0.78 -2.29 -5.78
C VAL A 82 1.50 -1.63 -4.62
N THR A 83 1.28 -0.32 -4.46
CA THR A 83 1.79 0.41 -3.30
C THR A 83 0.74 0.47 -2.22
N THR A 84 1.15 0.41 -0.95
CA THR A 84 0.24 0.53 0.18
C THR A 84 0.85 1.30 1.32
N HIS A 85 -0.01 2.03 2.04
CA HIS A 85 0.31 2.60 3.34
C HIS A 85 -0.97 2.59 4.16
N THR A 86 -1.10 1.61 5.02
CA THR A 86 -2.31 1.44 5.82
C THR A 86 -2.30 2.31 7.07
N TRP A 87 -3.41 2.32 7.80
CA TRP A 87 -3.62 3.12 9.00
C TRP A 87 -2.49 2.93 10.03
N PRO A 88 -1.87 4.01 10.54
CA PRO A 88 -0.76 3.92 11.51
C PRO A 88 -1.23 3.44 12.89
N GLN A 89 -0.36 2.68 13.57
CA GLN A 89 -0.66 1.96 14.80
C GLN A 89 -1.00 2.81 16.04
N LYS A 90 -0.80 4.13 16.02
CA LYS A 90 -0.83 4.95 17.26
C LYS A 90 -1.94 5.96 17.35
N TYR A 91 -2.86 6.04 16.40
CA TYR A 91 -3.87 7.08 16.41
C TYR A 91 -5.24 6.55 16.81
N ALA A 92 -5.70 6.96 17.98
CA ALA A 92 -7.10 6.85 18.37
C ALA A 92 -7.89 8.00 17.75
N PHE A 93 -8.94 7.70 16.98
CA PHE A 93 -9.84 8.69 16.42
C PHE A 93 -11.10 8.84 17.23
N ARG A 94 -11.71 10.00 17.10
CA ARG A 94 -12.88 10.39 17.86
C ARG A 94 -14.14 10.28 17.01
N THR A 95 -15.17 9.60 17.48
CA THR A 95 -16.60 9.94 17.33
C THR A 95 -17.47 9.29 16.26
N THR A 96 -17.03 8.42 15.35
CA THR A 96 -17.90 7.66 14.44
C THR A 96 -17.65 6.16 14.53
N ASP A 97 -18.52 5.31 13.96
CA ASP A 97 -18.27 3.85 13.94
C ASP A 97 -16.97 3.49 13.24
N ILE A 98 -16.61 4.24 12.20
CA ILE A 98 -15.30 4.11 11.52
C ILE A 98 -14.17 4.47 12.48
N GLU A 99 -14.31 5.56 13.22
CA GLU A 99 -13.34 6.01 14.20
C GLU A 99 -13.19 5.00 15.35
N LYS A 100 -14.28 4.38 15.77
CA LYS A 100 -14.24 3.31 16.75
C LYS A 100 -13.47 2.10 16.22
N SER A 101 -13.75 1.67 14.99
CA SER A 101 -13.01 0.58 14.34
C SER A 101 -11.52 0.88 14.18
N LYS A 102 -11.17 2.15 13.87
CA LYS A 102 -9.78 2.60 13.81
C LYS A 102 -9.08 2.54 15.17
N SER A 103 -9.80 2.72 16.26
CA SER A 103 -9.26 2.71 17.63
C SER A 103 -9.20 1.32 18.26
N GLU A 104 -10.02 0.39 17.78
CA GLU A 104 -10.06 -0.98 18.29
C GLU A 104 -8.79 -1.75 17.88
N ASN A 105 -8.27 -2.57 18.78
CA ASN A 105 -7.06 -3.38 18.57
C ASN A 105 -5.88 -2.57 17.97
N GLY A 106 -5.71 -1.32 18.40
CA GLY A 106 -4.66 -0.46 17.84
C GLY A 106 -4.84 -0.12 16.38
N GLY A 107 -6.05 -0.25 15.82
CA GLY A 107 -6.39 -0.03 14.42
C GLY A 107 -6.24 -1.25 13.52
N ASP A 108 -5.99 -2.45 14.08
CA ASP A 108 -5.79 -3.67 13.27
C ASP A 108 -7.03 -4.04 12.45
N ALA A 109 -8.23 -3.92 13.04
CA ALA A 109 -9.48 -4.15 12.33
C ALA A 109 -9.66 -3.19 11.14
N TYR A 110 -9.27 -1.93 11.31
CA TYR A 110 -9.35 -0.95 10.22
C TYR A 110 -8.33 -1.23 9.11
N ARG A 111 -7.08 -1.57 9.46
CA ARG A 111 -6.06 -1.99 8.48
C ARG A 111 -6.49 -3.21 7.68
N LEU A 112 -7.17 -4.15 8.33
CA LEU A 112 -7.75 -5.31 7.64
C LEU A 112 -8.80 -4.88 6.59
N MET A 113 -9.67 -3.92 6.92
CA MET A 113 -10.65 -3.37 5.95
C MET A 113 -9.95 -2.65 4.79
N GLU A 114 -8.91 -1.87 5.07
CA GLU A 114 -8.12 -1.21 4.02
C GLU A 114 -7.46 -2.25 3.09
N MET A 115 -6.86 -3.28 3.66
CA MET A 115 -6.18 -4.33 2.88
C MET A 115 -7.16 -5.15 2.04
N ASP A 116 -8.32 -5.52 2.60
CA ASP A 116 -9.39 -6.19 1.86
C ASP A 116 -9.81 -5.36 0.64
N PHE A 117 -10.02 -4.06 0.84
CA PHE A 117 -10.38 -3.15 -0.25
C PHE A 117 -9.27 -3.03 -1.30
N ILE A 118 -8.02 -2.87 -0.88
CA ILE A 118 -6.87 -2.76 -1.79
C ILE A 118 -6.72 -4.05 -2.62
N CYS A 119 -6.75 -5.22 -1.99
CA CYS A 119 -6.63 -6.49 -2.70
C CYS A 119 -7.78 -6.72 -3.68
N LYS A 120 -9.02 -6.46 -3.29
CA LYS A 120 -10.20 -6.54 -4.18
C LYS A 120 -10.15 -5.55 -5.34
N SER A 121 -9.51 -4.40 -5.12
CA SER A 121 -9.38 -3.35 -6.13
C SER A 121 -8.18 -3.54 -7.06
N THR A 122 -7.27 -4.45 -6.77
CA THR A 122 -6.03 -4.72 -7.50
C THR A 122 -5.94 -6.20 -7.88
N ILE A 123 -5.12 -6.98 -7.23
CA ILE A 123 -4.81 -8.37 -7.64
C ILE A 123 -6.06 -9.24 -7.77
N ASN A 124 -7.01 -9.14 -6.84
CA ASN A 124 -8.25 -9.94 -6.87
C ASN A 124 -9.29 -9.42 -7.88
N SER A 125 -9.03 -8.29 -8.54
CA SER A 125 -9.87 -7.78 -9.64
C SER A 125 -9.48 -8.33 -11.00
N VAL A 126 -8.36 -9.05 -11.08
CA VAL A 126 -7.82 -9.61 -12.32
C VAL A 126 -8.05 -11.10 -12.34
N GLU A 127 -8.71 -11.59 -13.40
CA GLU A 127 -8.90 -13.01 -13.65
C GLU A 127 -7.51 -13.63 -13.95
N ASP A 128 -7.24 -14.82 -13.40
CA ASP A 128 -5.97 -15.53 -13.53
C ASP A 128 -4.73 -14.72 -13.09
N SER A 129 -4.89 -13.84 -12.08
CA SER A 129 -3.80 -13.01 -11.56
C SER A 129 -2.58 -13.80 -11.10
N GLU A 130 -2.74 -15.07 -10.70
CA GLU A 130 -1.67 -15.98 -10.33
C GLU A 130 -0.73 -16.33 -11.49
N THR A 131 -1.12 -16.05 -12.74
CA THR A 131 -0.27 -16.24 -13.93
C THR A 131 0.60 -15.03 -14.26
N GLU A 132 0.38 -13.90 -13.60
CA GLU A 132 1.12 -12.66 -13.78
C GLU A 132 2.13 -12.43 -12.64
N PHE A 133 3.10 -11.56 -12.88
CA PHE A 133 4.01 -11.12 -11.82
C PHE A 133 3.39 -9.96 -11.05
N TRP A 134 3.21 -10.14 -9.75
CA TRP A 134 2.69 -9.14 -8.84
C TRP A 134 3.63 -8.91 -7.67
N MET A 135 3.73 -7.67 -7.23
CA MET A 135 4.45 -7.30 -6.02
C MET A 135 3.68 -6.19 -5.28
N MET A 136 3.42 -6.40 -4.00
CA MET A 136 2.85 -5.39 -3.11
C MET A 136 3.93 -4.86 -2.17
N LEU A 137 4.07 -3.55 -2.09
CA LEU A 137 5.14 -2.86 -1.40
C LEU A 137 4.59 -1.69 -0.58
N GLY A 138 5.11 -1.48 0.62
CA GLY A 138 4.76 -0.30 1.39
C GLY A 138 4.83 -0.50 2.90
N ASP A 139 4.20 0.41 3.63
CA ASP A 139 4.06 0.33 5.07
C ASP A 139 2.68 -0.26 5.43
N PHE A 140 2.68 -1.51 5.82
CA PHE A 140 1.47 -2.23 6.21
C PHE A 140 0.99 -1.88 7.62
N ASN A 141 1.82 -1.18 8.41
CA ASN A 141 1.55 -0.87 9.81
C ASN A 141 1.04 -2.10 10.62
N SER A 142 1.42 -3.29 10.20
CA SER A 142 1.02 -4.59 10.72
C SER A 142 2.25 -5.47 10.97
N ARG A 143 2.06 -6.66 11.49
CA ARG A 143 3.13 -7.63 11.74
C ARG A 143 2.98 -8.83 10.83
N SER A 144 4.11 -9.34 10.36
CA SER A 144 4.16 -10.64 9.68
C SER A 144 4.08 -11.75 10.73
N ARG A 145 3.23 -12.75 10.49
CA ARG A 145 3.12 -13.94 11.36
C ARG A 145 4.40 -14.75 11.35
N VAL A 146 5.13 -14.77 10.23
CA VAL A 146 6.39 -15.53 10.12
C VAL A 146 7.49 -14.99 11.03
N ASP A 147 7.39 -13.71 11.44
CA ASP A 147 8.30 -13.10 12.42
C ASP A 147 7.89 -13.35 13.88
N ASN A 148 6.84 -14.14 14.16
CA ASN A 148 6.32 -14.28 15.52
C ASN A 148 7.32 -14.93 16.48
N SER A 149 8.28 -15.70 16.00
CA SER A 149 9.39 -16.19 16.82
C SER A 149 10.23 -15.07 17.46
N VAL A 150 10.23 -13.87 16.87
CA VAL A 150 10.90 -12.67 17.39
C VAL A 150 9.99 -11.88 18.32
N TYR A 151 8.70 -11.74 17.97
CA TYR A 151 7.75 -10.94 18.74
C TYR A 151 7.15 -11.68 19.91
N ASN A 152 6.96 -12.99 19.77
CA ASN A 152 6.34 -13.86 20.76
C ASN A 152 4.95 -13.37 21.21
N TYR A 153 4.11 -12.94 20.25
CA TYR A 153 2.72 -12.60 20.48
C TYR A 153 1.83 -13.85 20.51
N PRO A 154 0.65 -13.79 21.15
CA PRO A 154 -0.36 -14.86 21.05
C PRO A 154 -0.68 -15.20 19.59
N GLU A 155 -1.01 -16.46 19.32
CA GLU A 155 -1.31 -16.93 17.96
C GLU A 155 -2.54 -16.23 17.36
N ASP A 156 -3.48 -15.78 18.18
CA ASP A 156 -4.69 -15.06 17.78
C ASP A 156 -4.56 -13.52 17.84
N ASP A 157 -3.32 -13.00 17.93
CA ASP A 157 -3.07 -11.57 18.05
C ASP A 157 -3.52 -10.82 16.79
N SER A 158 -4.30 -9.76 16.97
CA SER A 158 -4.86 -8.95 15.88
C SER A 158 -3.79 -8.30 14.99
N ARG A 159 -2.57 -8.14 15.47
CA ARG A 159 -1.45 -7.56 14.70
C ARG A 159 -1.07 -8.40 13.48
N PHE A 160 -1.49 -9.67 13.44
CA PHE A 160 -1.26 -10.57 12.30
C PHE A 160 -2.38 -10.55 11.27
N TRP A 161 -3.54 -9.98 11.55
CA TRP A 161 -4.73 -10.08 10.70
C TRP A 161 -4.52 -9.62 9.25
N VAL A 162 -3.73 -8.57 9.02
CA VAL A 162 -3.42 -8.09 7.67
C VAL A 162 -2.56 -9.10 6.91
N HIS A 163 -1.52 -9.63 7.56
CA HIS A 163 -0.66 -10.64 6.95
C HIS A 163 -1.44 -11.91 6.66
N ASP A 164 -2.21 -12.42 7.62
CA ASP A 164 -3.04 -13.61 7.46
C ASP A 164 -4.04 -13.44 6.31
N TYR A 165 -4.71 -12.28 6.25
CA TYR A 165 -5.63 -11.97 5.16
C TYR A 165 -4.96 -12.06 3.79
N ILE A 166 -3.76 -11.46 3.63
CA ILE A 166 -3.02 -11.48 2.37
C ILE A 166 -2.70 -12.92 1.98
N GLN A 167 -2.18 -13.73 2.90
CA GLN A 167 -1.81 -15.11 2.65
C GLN A 167 -3.01 -16.02 2.32
N GLU A 168 -4.16 -15.77 2.93
CA GLU A 168 -5.36 -16.59 2.75
C GLU A 168 -6.20 -16.20 1.54
N ASN A 169 -6.14 -14.93 1.12
CA ASN A 169 -7.09 -14.37 0.14
C ASN A 169 -6.43 -13.87 -1.16
N THR A 170 -5.10 -14.00 -1.27
CA THR A 170 -4.36 -13.59 -2.48
C THR A 170 -3.27 -14.61 -2.81
N PRO A 171 -2.74 -14.63 -4.05
CA PRO A 171 -1.58 -15.44 -4.39
C PRO A 171 -0.24 -14.82 -3.95
N TYR A 172 -0.22 -13.74 -3.16
CA TYR A 172 1.03 -13.17 -2.65
C TYR A 172 1.72 -14.09 -1.65
N LEU A 173 3.05 -14.13 -1.75
CA LEU A 173 3.94 -14.79 -0.79
C LEU A 173 4.75 -13.74 -0.03
N ASP A 174 5.17 -14.06 1.19
CA ASP A 174 6.10 -13.21 1.95
C ASP A 174 7.53 -13.48 1.48
N LEU A 175 8.07 -12.60 0.60
CA LEU A 175 9.37 -12.77 -0.05
C LEU A 175 10.57 -12.76 0.91
N ILE A 176 10.42 -12.28 2.14
CA ILE A 176 11.53 -12.23 3.10
C ILE A 176 11.80 -13.62 3.68
N HIS A 177 10.82 -14.51 3.62
CA HIS A 177 10.84 -15.82 4.27
C HIS A 177 10.75 -17.02 3.30
N GLU A 178 10.69 -16.74 2.00
CA GLU A 178 10.77 -17.73 0.93
C GLU A 178 12.23 -17.87 0.44
#